data_f5890b756a30c54cf1ba3b4515ebc220
#
_entry.id   f5890b756a30c54cf1ba3b4515ebc220
#
_cell.length_a   1.000
_cell.length_b   1.000
_cell.length_c   1.000
_cell.angle_alpha   90.00
_cell.angle_beta   90.00
_cell.angle_gamma   90.00
#
_symmetry.space_group_name_H-M   'P 1'
#
loop_
_entity.id
_entity.type
_entity.pdbx_description
1 polymer ?
#
loop_
_entity_poly.entity_id
_entity_poly.type
_entity_poly.pdbx_seq_one_letter_code
_entity_poly.pdbx_strand_id
1 'polypeptide(L)'
;MNIRPLSLSVVLFLALLCTACGPSIYLANDFRTYAPTHKTVAILPASVVIGMRPNQTRNTSAEQLRTLQQQTSLDFQSRIYAWLLRRQQQSHYTVEFQDVALTNSLLRKANLSDEDMRTLSPQDLAKALGVDAVLTTSVRTTKPMSDGAALAVGLLVGAWGATNQANITVDIHEAVGGKLLWKYDYVAAGSVGSSPEGMVNALMRNASRKFPYTPPKS
;
A
#
# COMPACT_ATOMS: atom_id res chain seq x y z
N MET A 1 -4.61 44.47 -35.03
CA MET A 1 -3.63 43.98 -34.05
C MET A 1 -3.47 42.46 -34.30
N ASN A 2 -2.46 42.06 -35.09
CA ASN A 2 -2.30 40.67 -35.56
C ASN A 2 -1.64 39.83 -34.47
N ILE A 3 -2.41 39.00 -33.83
CA ILE A 3 -1.91 38.00 -32.86
C ILE A 3 -1.29 36.88 -33.70
N ARG A 4 0.04 36.79 -33.68
CA ARG A 4 0.81 35.82 -34.45
C ARG A 4 0.47 34.39 -34.00
N PRO A 5 0.28 33.44 -34.95
CA PRO A 5 -0.08 32.03 -34.64
C PRO A 5 0.99 31.22 -33.88
N LEU A 6 2.14 31.82 -33.65
CA LEU A 6 3.28 31.23 -32.96
C LEU A 6 3.00 30.98 -31.46
N SER A 7 2.12 31.79 -30.84
CA SER A 7 1.79 31.65 -29.41
C SER A 7 0.87 30.45 -29.13
N LEU A 8 0.00 30.08 -30.05
CA LEU A 8 -0.94 28.98 -29.88
C LEU A 8 -0.23 27.61 -29.96
N SER A 9 0.77 27.50 -30.85
CA SER A 9 1.58 26.28 -31.01
C SER A 9 2.47 26.02 -29.78
N VAL A 10 3.00 27.07 -29.15
CA VAL A 10 3.84 26.93 -27.93
C VAL A 10 2.99 26.53 -26.73
N VAL A 11 1.78 27.05 -26.58
CA VAL A 11 0.86 26.68 -25.50
C VAL A 11 0.36 25.25 -25.68
N LEU A 12 0.09 24.82 -26.92
CA LEU A 12 -0.31 23.45 -27.21
C LEU A 12 0.83 22.45 -26.97
N PHE A 13 2.07 22.82 -27.25
CA PHE A 13 3.25 21.99 -26.98
C PHE A 13 3.58 21.88 -25.49
N LEU A 14 3.35 22.96 -24.73
CA LEU A 14 3.54 22.97 -23.29
C LEU A 14 2.47 22.11 -22.56
N ALA A 15 1.26 22.04 -23.10
CA ALA A 15 0.18 21.22 -22.56
C ALA A 15 0.43 19.70 -22.75
N LEU A 16 1.21 19.30 -23.75
CA LEU A 16 1.59 17.90 -23.98
C LEU A 16 2.67 17.37 -23.02
N LEU A 17 3.39 18.25 -22.31
CA LEU A 17 4.44 17.86 -21.37
C LEU A 17 3.89 17.50 -19.97
N CYS A 18 2.60 17.66 -19.70
CA CYS A 18 1.96 17.26 -18.47
C CYS A 18 1.59 15.77 -18.44
N THR A 19 2.36 14.90 -19.09
CA THR A 19 2.07 13.49 -19.14
C THR A 19 2.68 12.72 -17.97
N ALA A 20 1.79 12.08 -17.21
CA ALA A 20 2.00 10.81 -16.54
C ALA A 20 2.82 10.81 -15.23
N CYS A 21 2.29 11.44 -14.19
CA CYS A 21 2.52 10.93 -12.84
C CYS A 21 1.37 9.98 -12.47
N GLY A 22 1.16 8.94 -13.27
CA GLY A 22 0.21 7.86 -12.97
C GLY A 22 0.86 6.81 -12.06
N PRO A 23 0.06 5.98 -11.36
CA PRO A 23 0.59 4.87 -10.58
C PRO A 23 1.34 3.89 -11.50
N SER A 24 2.51 3.43 -11.05
CA SER A 24 3.24 2.38 -11.74
C SER A 24 2.61 1.03 -11.42
N ILE A 25 2.33 0.24 -12.45
CA ILE A 25 1.70 -1.08 -12.32
C ILE A 25 2.58 -2.10 -13.04
N TYR A 26 2.94 -3.16 -12.32
CA TYR A 26 3.58 -4.33 -12.89
C TYR A 26 2.62 -5.53 -12.80
N LEU A 27 2.54 -6.31 -13.85
CA LEU A 27 1.88 -7.62 -13.89
C LEU A 27 2.84 -8.60 -14.56
N ALA A 28 3.13 -9.71 -13.89
CA ALA A 28 3.98 -10.75 -14.46
C ALA A 28 3.36 -11.32 -15.75
N ASN A 29 4.17 -11.50 -16.78
CA ASN A 29 3.70 -12.01 -18.09
C ASN A 29 3.02 -13.37 -17.99
N ASP A 30 3.46 -14.19 -17.05
CA ASP A 30 2.96 -15.52 -16.75
C ASP A 30 1.95 -15.57 -15.59
N PHE A 31 1.41 -14.42 -15.17
CA PHE A 31 0.39 -14.34 -14.09
C PHE A 31 -0.75 -15.33 -14.34
N ARG A 32 -1.19 -15.47 -15.59
CA ARG A 32 -2.29 -16.37 -15.98
C ARG A 32 -1.98 -17.86 -15.79
N THR A 33 -0.70 -18.23 -15.62
CA THR A 33 -0.27 -19.60 -15.29
C THR A 33 -0.48 -19.89 -13.80
N TYR A 34 -0.26 -18.88 -12.93
CA TYR A 34 -0.41 -19.01 -11.49
C TYR A 34 -1.84 -18.77 -10.99
N ALA A 35 -2.52 -17.75 -11.52
CA ALA A 35 -3.83 -17.31 -11.06
C ALA A 35 -4.88 -18.42 -10.92
N PRO A 36 -5.01 -19.40 -11.84
CA PRO A 36 -5.99 -20.47 -11.73
C PRO A 36 -5.73 -21.45 -10.57
N THR A 37 -4.51 -21.54 -10.07
CA THR A 37 -4.14 -22.42 -8.95
C THR A 37 -4.34 -21.75 -7.60
N HIS A 38 -4.45 -20.42 -7.58
CA HIS A 38 -4.66 -19.65 -6.35
C HIS A 38 -6.13 -19.67 -5.94
N LYS A 39 -6.38 -20.04 -4.69
CA LYS A 39 -7.70 -20.03 -4.05
C LYS A 39 -7.74 -18.97 -2.94
N THR A 40 -6.68 -18.90 -2.13
CA THR A 40 -6.64 -18.05 -0.94
C THR A 40 -5.45 -17.12 -0.96
N VAL A 41 -5.70 -15.83 -0.70
CA VAL A 41 -4.68 -14.78 -0.57
C VAL A 41 -4.73 -14.22 0.84
N ALA A 42 -3.58 -14.21 1.54
CA ALA A 42 -3.47 -13.51 2.83
C ALA A 42 -2.99 -12.07 2.62
N ILE A 43 -3.60 -11.14 3.35
CA ILE A 43 -3.17 -9.74 3.40
C ILE A 43 -2.33 -9.58 4.66
N LEU A 44 -1.04 -9.29 4.50
CA LEU A 44 -0.12 -9.14 5.62
C LEU A 44 -0.26 -7.75 6.29
N PRO A 45 0.09 -7.63 7.59
CA PRO A 45 0.33 -6.32 8.20
C PRO A 45 1.30 -5.50 7.36
N ALA A 46 1.04 -4.20 7.20
CA ALA A 46 1.87 -3.36 6.35
C ALA A 46 3.25 -3.09 6.97
N SER A 47 4.30 -3.10 6.17
CA SER A 47 5.61 -2.61 6.59
C SER A 47 5.60 -1.08 6.56
N VAL A 48 5.66 -0.44 7.72
CA VAL A 48 5.57 1.02 7.86
C VAL A 48 6.90 1.62 8.29
N VAL A 49 7.40 2.58 7.52
CA VAL A 49 8.58 3.38 7.85
C VAL A 49 8.17 4.84 7.90
N ILE A 50 8.26 5.44 9.08
CA ILE A 50 7.93 6.83 9.31
C ILE A 50 9.23 7.65 9.31
N GLY A 51 9.41 8.48 8.27
CA GLY A 51 10.50 9.46 8.24
C GLY A 51 10.22 10.59 9.22
N MET A 52 11.19 10.96 10.05
CA MET A 52 11.10 12.05 11.00
C MET A 52 12.19 13.10 10.74
N ARG A 53 11.89 14.37 11.06
CA ARG A 53 12.91 15.44 11.09
C ARG A 53 13.77 15.31 12.34
N PRO A 54 15.01 15.85 12.35
CA PRO A 54 15.90 15.74 13.51
C PRO A 54 15.31 16.29 14.84
N ASN A 55 14.49 17.35 14.78
CA ASN A 55 13.80 17.89 15.95
C ASN A 55 12.70 16.95 16.47
N GLN A 56 12.03 16.23 15.59
CA GLN A 56 11.00 15.25 15.94
C GLN A 56 11.61 13.99 16.54
N THR A 57 12.75 13.55 16.02
CA THR A 57 13.47 12.39 16.53
C THR A 57 13.91 12.62 18.00
N ARG A 58 14.23 13.86 18.38
CA ARG A 58 14.60 14.19 19.77
C ARG A 58 13.45 14.07 20.76
N ASN A 59 12.22 14.26 20.30
CA ASN A 59 11.01 14.34 21.14
C ASN A 59 10.15 13.08 21.08
N THR A 60 10.56 12.07 20.29
CA THR A 60 9.81 10.81 20.13
C THR A 60 10.67 9.65 20.59
N SER A 61 10.19 8.89 21.58
CA SER A 61 10.89 7.67 21.99
C SER A 61 10.81 6.60 20.90
N ALA A 62 11.80 5.70 20.89
CA ALA A 62 11.79 4.57 19.98
C ALA A 62 10.55 3.67 20.15
N GLU A 63 10.07 3.55 21.39
CA GLU A 63 8.86 2.79 21.73
C GLU A 63 7.60 3.44 21.17
N GLN A 64 7.43 4.74 21.34
CA GLN A 64 6.32 5.50 20.75
C GLN A 64 6.29 5.35 19.23
N LEU A 65 7.46 5.41 18.57
CA LEU A 65 7.56 5.24 17.13
C LEU A 65 7.15 3.83 16.71
N ARG A 66 7.63 2.80 17.42
CA ARG A 66 7.25 1.40 17.15
C ARG A 66 5.74 1.18 17.31
N THR A 67 5.16 1.68 18.40
CA THR A 67 3.72 1.58 18.65
C THR A 67 2.92 2.23 17.52
N LEU A 68 3.31 3.41 17.08
CA LEU A 68 2.66 4.10 15.96
C LEU A 68 2.79 3.31 14.64
N GLN A 69 3.98 2.79 14.36
CA GLN A 69 4.21 1.96 13.16
C GLN A 69 3.34 0.71 13.19
N GLN A 70 3.24 0.04 14.32
CA GLN A 70 2.44 -1.17 14.49
C GLN A 70 0.93 -0.88 14.35
N GLN A 71 0.43 0.16 14.99
CA GLN A 71 -0.98 0.58 14.85
C GLN A 71 -1.31 0.92 13.40
N THR A 72 -0.44 1.69 12.74
CA THR A 72 -0.60 2.05 11.32
C THR A 72 -0.56 0.80 10.43
N SER A 73 0.33 -0.14 10.71
CA SER A 73 0.47 -1.41 9.99
C SER A 73 -0.85 -2.21 9.98
N LEU A 74 -1.44 -2.41 11.15
CA LEU A 74 -2.70 -3.15 11.30
C LEU A 74 -3.90 -2.38 10.73
N ASP A 75 -3.90 -1.05 10.82
CA ASP A 75 -4.97 -0.22 10.23
C ASP A 75 -4.94 -0.31 8.70
N PHE A 76 -3.76 -0.24 8.07
CA PHE A 76 -3.61 -0.47 6.62
C PHE A 76 -4.11 -1.85 6.20
N GLN A 77 -3.70 -2.91 6.91
CA GLN A 77 -4.14 -4.27 6.64
C GLN A 77 -5.67 -4.38 6.65
N SER A 78 -6.29 -3.94 7.74
CA SER A 78 -7.74 -4.03 7.94
C SER A 78 -8.53 -3.25 6.88
N ARG A 79 -8.05 -2.05 6.52
CA ARG A 79 -8.70 -1.21 5.52
C ARG A 79 -8.55 -1.76 4.11
N ILE A 80 -7.36 -2.28 3.74
CA ILE A 80 -7.14 -2.93 2.45
C ILE A 80 -8.05 -4.16 2.34
N TYR A 81 -8.12 -4.99 3.39
CA TYR A 81 -9.01 -6.14 3.44
C TYR A 81 -10.47 -5.74 3.21
N ALA A 82 -10.98 -4.75 3.96
CA ALA A 82 -12.35 -4.27 3.80
C ALA A 82 -12.65 -3.75 2.38
N TRP A 83 -11.67 -3.09 1.74
CA TRP A 83 -11.79 -2.64 0.36
C TRP A 83 -11.85 -3.82 -0.63
N LEU A 84 -10.99 -4.81 -0.46
CA LEU A 84 -10.95 -5.99 -1.33
C LEU A 84 -12.21 -6.84 -1.18
N LEU A 85 -12.72 -7.05 0.04
CA LEU A 85 -13.99 -7.75 0.27
C LEU A 85 -15.16 -7.05 -0.42
N ARG A 86 -15.27 -5.71 -0.26
CA ARG A 86 -16.31 -4.93 -0.92
C ARG A 86 -16.20 -5.05 -2.44
N ARG A 87 -14.98 -5.04 -2.95
CA ARG A 87 -14.73 -5.14 -4.38
C ARG A 87 -14.95 -6.56 -4.92
N GLN A 88 -14.67 -7.57 -4.13
CA GLN A 88 -14.96 -8.97 -4.46
C GLN A 88 -16.45 -9.18 -4.75
N GLN A 89 -17.33 -8.61 -3.93
CA GLN A 89 -18.78 -8.66 -4.17
C GLN A 89 -19.19 -8.01 -5.49
N GLN A 90 -18.48 -6.98 -5.94
CA GLN A 90 -18.77 -6.23 -7.17
C GLN A 90 -18.12 -6.79 -8.41
N SER A 91 -16.92 -7.37 -8.28
CA SER A 91 -16.04 -7.72 -9.40
C SER A 91 -15.78 -9.23 -9.50
N HIS A 92 -16.32 -10.02 -8.56
CA HIS A 92 -16.20 -11.49 -8.55
C HIS A 92 -14.75 -11.95 -8.70
N TYR A 93 -13.85 -11.51 -7.81
CA TYR A 93 -12.47 -11.98 -7.85
C TYR A 93 -12.41 -13.51 -7.78
N THR A 94 -11.42 -14.09 -8.45
CA THR A 94 -11.23 -15.54 -8.55
C THR A 94 -10.58 -16.15 -7.31
N VAL A 95 -10.25 -15.35 -6.30
CA VAL A 95 -9.63 -15.77 -5.04
C VAL A 95 -10.45 -15.30 -3.85
N GLU A 96 -10.32 -16.03 -2.74
CA GLU A 96 -10.81 -15.64 -1.43
C GLU A 96 -9.70 -14.93 -0.65
N PHE A 97 -10.06 -14.03 0.26
CA PHE A 97 -9.11 -13.39 1.16
C PHE A 97 -9.16 -14.05 2.53
N GLN A 98 -8.00 -14.49 3.03
CA GLN A 98 -7.92 -15.01 4.40
C GLN A 98 -8.30 -13.89 5.39
N ASP A 99 -9.13 -14.23 6.37
CA ASP A 99 -9.52 -13.28 7.41
C ASP A 99 -8.31 -12.71 8.14
N VAL A 100 -8.28 -11.39 8.37
CA VAL A 100 -7.12 -10.71 8.97
C VAL A 100 -6.87 -11.13 10.41
N ALA A 101 -7.90 -11.49 11.18
CA ALA A 101 -7.71 -11.98 12.54
C ALA A 101 -7.08 -13.38 12.52
N LEU A 102 -7.46 -14.24 11.59
CA LEU A 102 -6.83 -15.54 11.35
C LEU A 102 -5.38 -15.36 10.91
N THR A 103 -5.11 -14.51 9.90
CA THR A 103 -3.76 -14.20 9.44
C THR A 103 -2.87 -13.76 10.61
N ASN A 104 -3.31 -12.79 11.41
CA ASN A 104 -2.54 -12.27 12.54
C ASN A 104 -2.39 -13.31 13.67
N SER A 105 -3.36 -14.20 13.86
CA SER A 105 -3.26 -15.30 14.80
C SER A 105 -2.20 -16.32 14.38
N LEU A 106 -2.17 -16.68 13.10
CA LEU A 106 -1.17 -17.60 12.54
C LEU A 106 0.24 -17.04 12.60
N LEU A 107 0.43 -15.75 12.28
CA LEU A 107 1.72 -15.06 12.43
C LEU A 107 2.23 -15.12 13.87
N ARG A 108 1.36 -14.81 14.85
CA ARG A 108 1.72 -14.93 16.29
C ARG A 108 2.04 -16.37 16.69
N LYS A 109 1.25 -17.34 16.22
CA LYS A 109 1.48 -18.76 16.51
C LYS A 109 2.82 -19.24 15.95
N ALA A 110 3.23 -18.72 14.81
CA ALA A 110 4.54 -18.98 14.21
C ALA A 110 5.67 -18.16 14.87
N ASN A 111 5.39 -17.38 15.92
CA ASN A 111 6.33 -16.47 16.60
C ASN A 111 7.01 -15.46 15.65
N LEU A 112 6.33 -15.04 14.60
CA LEU A 112 6.85 -14.08 13.63
C LEU A 112 6.63 -12.65 14.15
N SER A 113 7.74 -11.94 14.38
CA SER A 113 7.75 -10.52 14.73
C SER A 113 7.56 -9.63 13.50
N ASP A 114 7.35 -8.33 13.73
CA ASP A 114 7.31 -7.34 12.64
C ASP A 114 8.63 -7.30 11.84
N GLU A 115 9.77 -7.60 12.50
CA GLU A 115 11.09 -7.66 11.84
C GLU A 115 11.20 -8.93 10.97
N ASP A 116 10.74 -10.07 11.48
CA ASP A 116 10.73 -11.32 10.72
C ASP A 116 9.88 -11.16 9.46
N MET A 117 8.73 -10.51 9.54
CA MET A 117 7.87 -10.24 8.38
C MET A 117 8.52 -9.34 7.31
N ARG A 118 9.54 -8.56 7.67
CA ARG A 118 10.30 -7.73 6.71
C ARG A 118 11.45 -8.48 6.07
N THR A 119 11.98 -9.50 6.74
CA THR A 119 13.21 -10.22 6.35
C THR A 119 12.93 -11.57 5.72
N LEU A 120 11.85 -12.23 6.14
CA LEU A 120 11.42 -13.51 5.57
C LEU A 120 10.97 -13.37 4.11
N SER A 121 11.17 -14.44 3.36
CA SER A 121 10.67 -14.49 1.99
C SER A 121 9.14 -14.54 1.96
N PRO A 122 8.49 -14.00 0.92
CA PRO A 122 7.05 -14.16 0.73
C PRO A 122 6.60 -15.63 0.72
N GLN A 123 7.44 -16.53 0.23
CA GLN A 123 7.23 -17.97 0.24
C GLN A 123 7.11 -18.52 1.67
N ASP A 124 8.04 -18.15 2.57
CA ASP A 124 8.02 -18.63 3.95
C ASP A 124 6.80 -18.09 4.70
N LEU A 125 6.44 -16.83 4.46
CA LEU A 125 5.23 -16.22 5.02
C LEU A 125 3.96 -16.91 4.51
N ALA A 126 3.85 -17.17 3.21
CA ALA A 126 2.72 -17.89 2.63
C ALA A 126 2.59 -19.30 3.20
N LYS A 127 3.70 -20.01 3.36
CA LYS A 127 3.75 -21.34 3.98
C LYS A 127 3.28 -21.32 5.43
N ALA A 128 3.73 -20.34 6.22
CA ALA A 128 3.31 -20.18 7.63
C ALA A 128 1.82 -19.89 7.76
N LEU A 129 1.24 -19.22 6.77
CA LEU A 129 -0.18 -18.85 6.74
C LEU A 129 -1.08 -19.90 6.06
N GLY A 130 -0.51 -20.87 5.34
CA GLY A 130 -1.24 -21.89 4.60
C GLY A 130 -2.08 -21.32 3.45
N VAL A 131 -1.51 -20.35 2.68
CA VAL A 131 -2.18 -19.67 1.58
C VAL A 131 -1.42 -19.81 0.26
N ASP A 132 -2.08 -19.55 -0.86
CA ASP A 132 -1.50 -19.69 -2.20
C ASP A 132 -0.74 -18.45 -2.66
N ALA A 133 -1.07 -17.30 -2.08
CA ALA A 133 -0.35 -16.05 -2.32
C ALA A 133 -0.45 -15.12 -1.11
N VAL A 134 0.51 -14.20 -0.99
CA VAL A 134 0.49 -13.13 0.01
C VAL A 134 0.45 -11.77 -0.66
N LEU A 135 -0.38 -10.88 -0.11
CA LEU A 135 -0.40 -9.47 -0.43
C LEU A 135 0.38 -8.73 0.65
N THR A 136 1.49 -8.13 0.25
CA THR A 136 2.32 -7.30 1.11
C THR A 136 2.07 -5.82 0.82
N THR A 137 2.18 -4.98 1.83
CA THR A 137 2.07 -3.53 1.68
C THR A 137 3.26 -2.87 2.35
N SER A 138 3.94 -1.97 1.65
CA SER A 138 4.95 -1.10 2.25
C SER A 138 4.52 0.36 2.20
N VAL A 139 4.70 1.07 3.30
CA VAL A 139 4.37 2.48 3.46
C VAL A 139 5.59 3.22 3.95
N ARG A 140 6.07 4.17 3.18
CA ARG A 140 7.22 5.02 3.56
C ARG A 140 6.83 6.48 3.47
N THR A 141 6.84 7.18 4.60
CA THR A 141 6.64 8.63 4.60
C THR A 141 7.96 9.34 4.33
N THR A 142 7.96 10.31 3.39
CA THR A 142 9.18 11.02 2.96
C THR A 142 9.24 12.47 3.43
N LYS A 143 8.09 13.05 3.81
CA LYS A 143 8.03 14.42 4.36
C LYS A 143 7.30 14.36 5.69
N PRO A 144 8.04 14.44 6.81
CA PRO A 144 7.44 14.47 8.12
C PRO A 144 6.72 15.79 8.37
N MET A 145 5.72 15.73 9.24
CA MET A 145 4.89 16.87 9.65
C MET A 145 5.71 18.11 10.03
N SER A 146 5.16 19.29 9.73
CA SER A 146 5.68 20.56 10.27
C SER A 146 5.39 20.64 11.77
N ASP A 147 6.44 21.04 12.49
CA ASP A 147 6.53 21.56 13.85
C ASP A 147 5.60 21.12 15.00
N GLY A 148 6.25 20.62 15.99
CA GLY A 148 6.10 20.67 17.47
C GLY A 148 4.74 20.37 18.13
N ALA A 149 3.68 20.98 17.71
CA ALA A 149 2.36 20.83 18.36
C ALA A 149 1.64 19.53 17.97
N ALA A 150 2.00 18.96 16.82
CA ALA A 150 1.36 17.77 16.29
C ALA A 150 1.89 16.47 16.90
N LEU A 151 3.10 16.49 17.47
CA LEU A 151 3.72 15.26 17.99
C LEU A 151 3.08 14.77 19.28
N ALA A 152 2.70 15.67 20.17
CA ALA A 152 2.14 15.29 21.47
C ALA A 152 0.68 14.84 21.42
N VAL A 153 -0.10 15.38 20.46
CA VAL A 153 -1.52 15.07 20.32
C VAL A 153 -1.78 14.23 19.06
N GLY A 154 -1.01 14.45 18.00
CA GLY A 154 -1.20 13.85 16.69
C GLY A 154 -0.76 12.39 16.59
N LEU A 155 0.21 11.94 17.38
CA LEU A 155 0.63 10.54 17.44
C LEU A 155 -0.49 9.61 17.92
N LEU A 156 -1.34 10.12 18.82
CA LEU A 156 -2.44 9.35 19.40
C LEU A 156 -3.72 9.41 18.54
N VAL A 157 -3.84 10.38 17.62
CA VAL A 157 -5.07 10.65 16.84
C VAL A 157 -4.86 10.50 15.34
N GLY A 158 -3.71 10.01 14.88
CA GLY A 158 -3.46 9.77 13.45
C GLY A 158 -3.31 11.04 12.60
N ALA A 159 -2.90 12.16 13.20
CA ALA A 159 -2.67 13.42 12.49
C ALA A 159 -1.39 13.37 11.65
N TRP A 160 -1.51 12.88 10.44
CA TRP A 160 -0.53 13.06 9.38
C TRP A 160 -0.70 14.48 8.84
N GLY A 161 0.29 15.33 9.00
CA GLY A 161 0.18 16.74 8.59
C GLY A 161 -0.07 16.93 7.09
N ALA A 162 -0.75 18.00 6.72
CA ALA A 162 -1.21 18.33 5.37
C ALA A 162 -0.12 18.38 4.28
N THR A 163 1.16 18.35 4.64
CA THR A 163 2.30 18.39 3.72
C THR A 163 3.01 17.05 3.56
N ASN A 164 2.45 15.99 4.11
CA ASN A 164 3.07 14.66 4.06
C ASN A 164 2.98 14.06 2.66
N GLN A 165 4.04 13.37 2.31
CA GLN A 165 4.08 12.49 1.15
C GLN A 165 4.37 11.08 1.63
N ALA A 166 3.58 10.12 1.19
CA ALA A 166 3.80 8.70 1.45
C ALA A 166 3.91 7.94 0.13
N ASN A 167 4.98 7.17 0.01
CA ASN A 167 5.12 6.18 -1.04
C ASN A 167 4.53 4.87 -0.52
N ILE A 168 3.58 4.32 -1.26
CA ILE A 168 2.89 3.09 -0.90
C ILE A 168 3.06 2.10 -2.04
N THR A 169 3.53 0.92 -1.70
CA THR A 169 3.63 -0.20 -2.64
C THR A 169 2.76 -1.34 -2.14
N VAL A 170 1.99 -1.92 -3.03
CA VAL A 170 1.22 -3.15 -2.79
C VAL A 170 1.70 -4.20 -3.76
N ASP A 171 2.15 -5.33 -3.24
CA ASP A 171 2.71 -6.43 -4.02
C ASP A 171 1.91 -7.71 -3.78
N ILE A 172 1.81 -8.58 -4.80
CA ILE A 172 1.31 -9.94 -4.68
C ILE A 172 2.44 -10.89 -5.05
N HIS A 173 2.74 -11.79 -4.13
CA HIS A 173 3.71 -12.85 -4.34
C HIS A 173 3.04 -14.21 -4.23
N GLU A 174 3.38 -15.14 -5.13
CA GLU A 174 2.92 -16.52 -5.06
C GLU A 174 3.68 -17.32 -3.96
N ALA A 175 3.05 -18.42 -3.50
CA ALA A 175 3.53 -19.15 -2.33
C ALA A 175 4.69 -20.13 -2.61
N VAL A 176 4.80 -20.68 -3.82
CA VAL A 176 5.74 -21.80 -4.07
C VAL A 176 7.16 -21.33 -4.24
N GLY A 177 7.39 -20.23 -4.98
CA GLY A 177 8.72 -19.68 -5.25
C GLY A 177 8.90 -18.23 -4.79
N GLY A 178 7.87 -17.62 -4.17
CA GLY A 178 7.91 -16.24 -3.72
C GLY A 178 7.92 -15.22 -4.88
N LYS A 179 7.54 -15.65 -6.09
CA LYS A 179 7.60 -14.81 -7.28
C LYS A 179 6.65 -13.62 -7.18
N LEU A 180 7.16 -12.43 -7.52
CA LEU A 180 6.32 -11.24 -7.67
C LEU A 180 5.40 -11.41 -8.89
N LEU A 181 4.10 -11.41 -8.64
CA LEU A 181 3.08 -11.55 -9.68
C LEU A 181 2.45 -10.22 -10.07
N TRP A 182 2.29 -9.31 -9.12
CA TRP A 182 1.69 -8.01 -9.35
C TRP A 182 2.25 -6.99 -8.38
N LYS A 183 2.40 -5.75 -8.85
CA LYS A 183 2.86 -4.62 -8.04
C LYS A 183 2.10 -3.38 -8.44
N TYR A 184 1.76 -2.58 -7.43
CA TYR A 184 1.11 -1.29 -7.59
C TYR A 184 1.79 -0.25 -6.71
N ASP A 185 2.45 0.72 -7.36
CA ASP A 185 3.08 1.84 -6.67
C ASP A 185 2.17 3.07 -6.69
N TYR A 186 2.02 3.70 -5.55
CA TYR A 186 1.18 4.87 -5.36
C TYR A 186 1.88 5.92 -4.49
N VAL A 187 1.78 7.18 -4.89
CA VAL A 187 2.27 8.31 -4.09
C VAL A 187 1.07 9.09 -3.57
N ALA A 188 0.85 9.04 -2.27
CA ALA A 188 -0.12 9.88 -1.57
C ALA A 188 0.55 11.19 -1.16
N ALA A 189 -0.05 12.34 -1.49
CA ALA A 189 0.49 13.66 -1.18
C ALA A 189 -0.61 14.62 -0.69
N GLY A 190 -0.21 15.65 0.03
CA GLY A 190 -1.11 16.68 0.55
C GLY A 190 -2.11 16.13 1.58
N SER A 191 -3.37 16.56 1.50
CA SER A 191 -4.44 16.13 2.41
C SER A 191 -4.72 14.63 2.35
N VAL A 192 -4.49 13.99 1.20
CA VAL A 192 -4.63 12.53 1.01
C VAL A 192 -3.58 11.77 1.84
N GLY A 193 -2.35 12.33 1.97
CA GLY A 193 -1.28 11.75 2.80
C GLY A 193 -1.44 12.03 4.30
N SER A 194 -2.52 12.67 4.73
CA SER A 194 -2.68 13.16 6.12
C SER A 194 -3.28 12.15 7.09
N SER A 195 -3.77 11.00 6.61
CA SER A 195 -4.27 9.93 7.47
C SER A 195 -4.12 8.56 6.79
N PRO A 196 -3.96 7.45 7.55
CA PRO A 196 -3.97 6.10 7.00
C PRO A 196 -5.23 5.82 6.19
N GLU A 197 -6.39 6.27 6.66
CA GLU A 197 -7.66 6.12 5.95
C GLU A 197 -7.66 6.84 4.60
N GLY A 198 -7.24 8.10 4.56
CA GLY A 198 -7.14 8.88 3.32
C GLY A 198 -6.21 8.20 2.32
N MET A 199 -5.05 7.74 2.80
CA MET A 199 -4.07 7.04 1.97
C MET A 199 -4.63 5.73 1.40
N VAL A 200 -5.24 4.87 2.23
CA VAL A 200 -5.82 3.61 1.76
C VAL A 200 -6.99 3.85 0.82
N ASN A 201 -7.88 4.78 1.12
CA ASN A 201 -9.00 5.10 0.24
C ASN A 201 -8.54 5.58 -1.14
N ALA A 202 -7.54 6.44 -1.21
CA ALA A 202 -6.99 6.93 -2.46
C ALA A 202 -6.23 5.83 -3.24
N LEU A 203 -5.41 5.05 -2.55
CA LEU A 203 -4.72 3.88 -3.10
C LEU A 203 -5.72 2.89 -3.69
N MET A 204 -6.66 2.40 -2.88
CA MET A 204 -7.54 1.29 -3.22
C MET A 204 -8.63 1.66 -4.22
N ARG A 205 -8.99 2.95 -4.34
CA ARG A 205 -9.91 3.42 -5.39
C ARG A 205 -9.45 3.01 -6.79
N ASN A 206 -8.16 3.00 -7.03
CA ASN A 206 -7.56 2.64 -8.31
C ASN A 206 -6.95 1.23 -8.29
N ALA A 207 -6.20 0.85 -7.25
CA ALA A 207 -5.55 -0.44 -7.13
C ALA A 207 -6.55 -1.60 -7.21
N SER A 208 -7.70 -1.51 -6.53
CA SER A 208 -8.72 -2.55 -6.56
C SER A 208 -9.35 -2.77 -7.94
N ARG A 209 -9.39 -1.74 -8.80
CA ARG A 209 -9.86 -1.86 -10.20
C ARG A 209 -8.82 -2.52 -11.11
N LYS A 210 -7.58 -2.52 -10.69
CA LYS A 210 -6.42 -3.08 -11.41
C LYS A 210 -5.93 -4.37 -10.76
N PHE A 211 -6.66 -4.84 -9.76
CA PHE A 211 -6.34 -6.09 -9.05
C PHE A 211 -6.42 -7.25 -10.04
N PRO A 212 -5.39 -8.12 -10.10
CA PRO A 212 -5.22 -9.01 -11.24
C PRO A 212 -6.13 -10.24 -11.22
N TYR A 213 -6.68 -10.62 -10.06
CA TYR A 213 -7.57 -11.78 -9.92
C TYR A 213 -9.02 -11.50 -10.36
N THR A 214 -9.20 -10.70 -11.39
CA THR A 214 -10.53 -10.51 -12.01
C THR A 214 -10.80 -11.58 -13.06
N PRO A 215 -12.06 -12.04 -13.20
CA PRO A 215 -12.41 -12.94 -14.29
C PRO A 215 -12.01 -12.36 -15.66
N PRO A 216 -11.66 -13.20 -16.64
CA PRO A 216 -11.49 -12.74 -18.01
C PRO A 216 -12.75 -12.00 -18.46
N LYS A 217 -12.58 -10.87 -19.14
CA LYS A 217 -13.72 -10.22 -19.80
C LYS A 217 -14.22 -11.14 -20.89
N SER A 218 -15.45 -11.58 -20.76
CA SER A 218 -16.19 -12.27 -21.82
C SER A 218 -16.38 -11.38 -23.03
#